data_a839efc820d1f25fa78b320ac92ee6d1
#
_entry.id   a839efc820d1f25fa78b320ac92ee6d1
#
_cell.length_a   1.000
_cell.length_b   1.000
_cell.length_c   1.000
_cell.angle_alpha   90.00
_cell.angle_beta   90.00
_cell.angle_gamma   90.00
#
_symmetry.space_group_name_H-M   'P 1'
#
loop_
_entity.id
_entity.type
_entity.pdbx_description
1 polymer ?
#
loop_
_entity_poly.entity_id
_entity_poly.type
_entity_poly.pdbx_seq_one_letter_code
_entity_poly.pdbx_strand_id
1 'polypeptide(L)'
;ALLDVKDNIHFYYNPVSDKIRSMCWNQGDWRFYWYYRKWQKKTLTIARQICSEHRIDIIHQLNMIGFREPGYLWNIYDTHYIWGPVGGMEIVPLSYLSGMPLSKKTKYIVKNMLNHLQIRYSTRVCKAIHRADIVIAATQGTYNSFVKLHHIKPVYMNEAGCTISEQHTAHNFNKDQLDILWVGRFLDTKKLDIAIRTIAK
;
A
#
# COMPACT_ATOMS: atom_id res chain seq x y z
N ALA A 1 8.96 -23.05 -8.04
CA ALA A 1 9.53 -22.24 -6.95
C ALA A 1 8.69 -22.26 -5.65
N LEU A 2 7.45 -22.79 -5.68
CA LEU A 2 6.59 -22.98 -4.48
C LEU A 2 6.58 -24.41 -3.97
N LEU A 3 7.31 -25.32 -4.63
CA LEU A 3 7.29 -26.76 -4.34
C LEU A 3 8.26 -27.19 -3.22
N ASP A 4 9.13 -26.29 -2.76
CA ASP A 4 10.02 -26.53 -1.61
C ASP A 4 9.48 -25.90 -0.31
N VAL A 5 8.17 -25.77 -0.20
CA VAL A 5 7.54 -25.27 1.02
C VAL A 5 7.68 -26.35 2.09
N LYS A 6 8.42 -26.03 3.14
CA LYS A 6 8.64 -26.94 4.28
C LYS A 6 7.31 -27.28 4.98
N ASP A 7 7.24 -28.41 5.63
CA ASP A 7 6.04 -28.98 6.28
C ASP A 7 5.39 -28.09 7.36
N ASN A 8 5.99 -26.95 7.67
CA ASN A 8 5.51 -25.99 8.68
C ASN A 8 4.74 -24.79 8.10
N ILE A 9 4.37 -24.80 6.79
CA ILE A 9 3.58 -23.74 6.16
C ILE A 9 2.21 -24.28 5.77
N HIS A 10 1.16 -23.67 6.32
CA HIS A 10 -0.22 -24.02 6.03
C HIS A 10 -0.92 -22.89 5.27
N PHE A 11 -1.60 -23.24 4.17
CA PHE A 11 -2.32 -22.30 3.33
C PHE A 11 -3.84 -22.41 3.56
N TYR A 12 -4.47 -21.32 3.92
CA TYR A 12 -5.92 -21.22 4.07
C TYR A 12 -6.48 -20.31 2.99
N TYR A 13 -7.45 -20.81 2.23
CA TYR A 13 -8.00 -20.10 1.08
C TYR A 13 -9.36 -19.51 1.42
N ASN A 14 -9.55 -18.25 1.03
CA ASN A 14 -10.84 -17.57 1.07
C ASN A 14 -11.26 -17.18 -0.36
N PRO A 15 -11.79 -18.12 -1.15
CA PRO A 15 -12.09 -17.89 -2.56
C PRO A 15 -13.26 -16.91 -2.73
N VAL A 16 -13.25 -16.19 -3.85
CA VAL A 16 -14.37 -15.39 -4.34
C VAL A 16 -14.88 -15.97 -5.65
N SER A 17 -16.14 -15.70 -6.00
CA SER A 17 -16.71 -16.13 -7.28
C SER A 17 -15.98 -15.50 -8.47
N ASP A 18 -15.99 -16.17 -9.63
CA ASP A 18 -15.35 -15.68 -10.86
C ASP A 18 -15.88 -14.31 -11.27
N LYS A 19 -17.18 -14.05 -11.07
CA LYS A 19 -17.81 -12.75 -11.32
C LYS A 19 -17.18 -11.64 -10.47
N ILE A 20 -16.96 -11.88 -9.18
CA ILE A 20 -16.31 -10.91 -8.29
C ILE A 20 -14.86 -10.73 -8.67
N ARG A 21 -14.14 -11.83 -8.98
CA ARG A 21 -12.74 -11.79 -9.40
C ARG A 21 -12.56 -10.97 -10.68
N SER A 22 -13.39 -11.19 -11.69
CA SER A 22 -13.36 -10.44 -12.94
C SER A 22 -13.65 -8.95 -12.74
N MET A 23 -14.60 -8.61 -11.87
CA MET A 23 -14.91 -7.23 -11.51
C MET A 23 -13.77 -6.57 -10.74
N CYS A 24 -13.12 -7.27 -9.80
CA CYS A 24 -11.98 -6.77 -9.04
C CYS A 24 -10.73 -6.53 -9.91
N TRP A 25 -10.61 -7.20 -11.06
CA TRP A 25 -9.56 -6.94 -12.02
C TRP A 25 -9.62 -5.50 -12.58
N ASN A 26 -10.80 -4.93 -12.65
CA ASN A 26 -11.01 -3.52 -12.97
C ASN A 26 -10.91 -2.65 -11.70
N GLN A 27 -9.71 -2.23 -11.34
CA GLN A 27 -9.43 -1.43 -10.14
C GLN A 27 -10.14 -0.06 -10.08
N GLY A 28 -10.75 0.39 -11.16
CA GLY A 28 -11.56 1.62 -11.21
C GLY A 28 -13.01 1.44 -10.76
N ASP A 29 -13.46 0.22 -10.56
CA ASP A 29 -14.83 -0.06 -10.14
C ASP A 29 -15.03 0.28 -8.66
N TRP A 30 -16.00 1.16 -8.37
CA TRP A 30 -16.31 1.59 -7.00
C TRP A 30 -16.76 0.44 -6.10
N ARG A 31 -17.34 -0.64 -6.68
CA ARG A 31 -17.79 -1.84 -5.97
C ARG A 31 -16.64 -2.67 -5.41
N PHE A 32 -15.42 -2.50 -5.96
CA PHE A 32 -14.24 -3.21 -5.49
C PHE A 32 -14.08 -3.14 -3.98
N TYR A 33 -14.10 -1.92 -3.39
CA TYR A 33 -13.90 -1.75 -1.95
C TYR A 33 -15.00 -2.37 -1.10
N TRP A 34 -16.24 -2.40 -1.61
CA TRP A 34 -17.36 -3.04 -0.92
C TRP A 34 -17.19 -4.56 -0.86
N TYR A 35 -16.85 -5.21 -1.97
CA TYR A 35 -16.57 -6.63 -2.02
C TYR A 35 -15.30 -6.99 -1.25
N TYR A 36 -14.26 -6.18 -1.35
CA TYR A 36 -13.03 -6.36 -0.60
C TYR A 36 -13.28 -6.36 0.92
N ARG A 37 -14.10 -5.43 1.42
CA ARG A 37 -14.49 -5.39 2.84
C ARG A 37 -15.27 -6.62 3.26
N LYS A 38 -16.19 -7.12 2.43
CA LYS A 38 -16.88 -8.38 2.70
C LYS A 38 -15.92 -9.56 2.77
N TRP A 39 -15.00 -9.63 1.82
CA TRP A 39 -13.97 -10.65 1.79
C TRP A 39 -13.08 -10.60 3.04
N GLN A 40 -12.64 -9.44 3.46
CA GLN A 40 -11.85 -9.23 4.67
C GLN A 40 -12.62 -9.63 5.95
N LYS A 41 -13.92 -9.38 6.02
CA LYS A 41 -14.74 -9.85 7.15
C LYS A 41 -14.82 -11.37 7.21
N LYS A 42 -14.95 -12.04 6.07
CA LYS A 42 -14.90 -13.51 6.00
C LYS A 42 -13.52 -14.03 6.38
N THR A 43 -12.45 -13.36 5.96
CA THR A 43 -11.07 -13.68 6.37
C THR A 43 -10.90 -13.59 7.88
N LEU A 44 -11.51 -12.59 8.56
CA LEU A 44 -11.50 -12.51 10.02
C LEU A 44 -12.14 -13.74 10.66
N THR A 45 -13.26 -14.25 10.13
CA THR A 45 -13.91 -15.46 10.64
C THR A 45 -12.99 -16.68 10.52
N ILE A 46 -12.34 -16.85 9.37
CA ILE A 46 -11.37 -17.93 9.15
C ILE A 46 -10.19 -17.79 10.11
N ALA A 47 -9.64 -16.58 10.25
CA ALA A 47 -8.51 -16.33 11.14
C ALA A 47 -8.85 -16.62 12.61
N ARG A 48 -10.07 -16.27 13.07
CA ARG A 48 -10.53 -16.62 14.43
C ARG A 48 -10.64 -18.13 14.64
N GLN A 49 -11.11 -18.86 13.64
CA GLN A 49 -11.14 -20.30 13.70
C GLN A 49 -9.72 -20.87 13.82
N ILE A 50 -8.78 -20.42 12.98
CA ILE A 50 -7.36 -20.85 13.06
C ILE A 50 -6.78 -20.57 14.46
N CYS A 51 -7.04 -19.38 15.02
CA CYS A 51 -6.56 -19.02 16.34
C CYS A 51 -7.23 -19.85 17.47
N SER A 52 -8.42 -20.41 17.24
CA SER A 52 -9.05 -21.32 18.22
C SER A 52 -8.51 -22.76 18.13
N GLU A 53 -8.01 -23.16 16.98
CA GLU A 53 -7.47 -24.50 16.73
C GLU A 53 -5.95 -24.56 16.96
N HIS A 54 -5.26 -23.44 16.82
CA HIS A 54 -3.81 -23.33 16.90
C HIS A 54 -3.40 -22.14 17.75
N ARG A 55 -2.30 -22.28 18.49
CA ARG A 55 -1.67 -21.16 19.17
C ARG A 55 -0.99 -20.26 18.15
N ILE A 56 -1.52 -19.06 17.94
CA ILE A 56 -0.98 -18.04 17.07
C ILE A 56 -0.43 -16.89 17.90
N ASP A 57 0.86 -16.66 17.87
CA ASP A 57 1.51 -15.60 18.63
C ASP A 57 1.47 -14.26 17.89
N ILE A 58 1.55 -14.27 16.54
CA ILE A 58 1.63 -13.06 15.72
C ILE A 58 0.67 -13.14 14.53
N ILE A 59 -0.09 -12.07 14.32
CA ILE A 59 -0.89 -11.84 13.12
C ILE A 59 -0.29 -10.68 12.35
N HIS A 60 0.06 -10.90 11.09
CA HIS A 60 0.59 -9.86 10.21
C HIS A 60 -0.38 -9.55 9.06
N GLN A 61 -0.97 -8.36 9.09
CA GLN A 61 -1.84 -7.86 8.02
C GLN A 61 -1.01 -7.20 6.93
N LEU A 62 -0.62 -7.96 5.92
CA LEU A 62 0.18 -7.49 4.78
C LEU A 62 -0.63 -6.73 3.72
N ASN A 63 -1.88 -7.12 3.53
CA ASN A 63 -2.71 -6.67 2.43
C ASN A 63 -3.89 -5.84 2.93
N MET A 64 -4.25 -4.79 2.34
CA MET A 64 -3.86 -4.02 1.16
C MET A 64 -2.88 -2.92 1.60
N ILE A 65 -1.89 -2.55 0.76
CA ILE A 65 -0.93 -1.48 1.08
C ILE A 65 -1.62 -0.12 1.35
N GLY A 66 -2.74 0.16 0.72
CA GLY A 66 -3.49 1.40 0.95
C GLY A 66 -4.06 1.50 2.36
N PHE A 67 -3.68 2.54 3.11
CA PHE A 67 -4.10 2.77 4.50
C PHE A 67 -5.62 2.73 4.72
N ARG A 68 -6.44 3.00 3.70
CA ARG A 68 -7.92 3.06 3.81
C ARG A 68 -8.57 1.72 4.10
N GLU A 69 -7.88 0.63 3.83
CA GLU A 69 -8.40 -0.72 3.98
C GLU A 69 -7.49 -1.55 4.90
N PRO A 70 -7.49 -1.25 6.22
CA PRO A 70 -6.65 -1.94 7.20
C PRO A 70 -7.11 -3.38 7.47
N GLY A 71 -8.06 -3.91 6.70
CA GLY A 71 -8.66 -5.21 6.98
C GLY A 71 -9.46 -5.24 8.27
N TYR A 72 -9.56 -6.41 8.88
CA TYR A 72 -10.28 -6.63 10.13
C TYR A 72 -9.54 -7.52 11.13
N LEU A 73 -8.33 -8.01 10.83
CA LEU A 73 -7.57 -8.91 11.70
C LEU A 73 -7.15 -8.24 13.03
N TRP A 74 -7.12 -6.92 13.07
CA TRP A 74 -6.95 -6.14 14.30
C TRP A 74 -8.04 -6.39 15.37
N ASN A 75 -9.14 -7.08 15.04
CA ASN A 75 -10.18 -7.50 15.99
C ASN A 75 -9.87 -8.83 16.72
N ILE A 76 -8.67 -9.39 16.55
CA ILE A 76 -8.18 -10.55 17.29
C ILE A 76 -7.25 -10.02 18.37
N TYR A 77 -7.57 -10.26 19.65
CA TYR A 77 -6.91 -9.58 20.78
C TYR A 77 -5.84 -10.41 21.48
N ASP A 78 -5.90 -11.72 21.39
CA ASP A 78 -5.00 -12.63 22.12
C ASP A 78 -3.69 -12.92 21.36
N THR A 79 -3.31 -12.03 20.45
CA THR A 79 -2.15 -12.17 19.56
C THR A 79 -1.46 -10.83 19.40
N HIS A 80 -0.17 -10.80 19.10
CA HIS A 80 0.49 -9.59 18.60
C HIS A 80 0.02 -9.26 17.18
N TYR A 81 -0.28 -7.99 16.93
CA TYR A 81 -0.77 -7.54 15.64
C TYR A 81 0.21 -6.59 14.94
N ILE A 82 0.64 -6.97 13.75
CA ILE A 82 1.50 -6.17 12.88
C ILE A 82 0.69 -5.71 11.67
N TRP A 83 0.72 -4.42 11.39
CA TRP A 83 0.05 -3.85 10.22
C TRP A 83 1.02 -3.19 9.27
N GLY A 84 1.07 -3.66 8.03
CA GLY A 84 1.87 -3.09 6.95
C GLY A 84 2.62 -4.11 6.10
N PRO A 85 3.39 -3.63 5.11
CA PRO A 85 3.72 -2.22 4.86
C PRO A 85 2.52 -1.41 4.39
N VAL A 86 2.32 -0.23 4.99
CA VAL A 86 1.22 0.70 4.69
C VAL A 86 1.75 1.86 3.87
N GLY A 87 1.00 2.23 2.82
CA GLY A 87 1.29 3.35 1.94
C GLY A 87 0.07 4.20 1.60
N GLY A 88 0.27 5.21 0.77
CA GLY A 88 -0.81 6.03 0.21
C GLY A 88 -1.34 7.12 1.13
N MET A 89 -0.63 7.46 2.20
CA MET A 89 -0.97 8.59 3.08
C MET A 89 -0.45 9.94 2.54
N GLU A 90 0.35 9.91 1.49
CA GLU A 90 0.87 11.13 0.87
C GLU A 90 -0.24 11.91 0.17
N ILE A 91 -0.11 13.22 0.23
CA ILE A 91 -0.92 14.17 -0.54
C ILE A 91 -0.12 14.67 -1.74
N VAL A 92 -0.82 14.92 -2.85
CA VAL A 92 -0.19 15.49 -4.05
C VAL A 92 0.20 16.93 -3.76
N PRO A 93 1.49 17.29 -3.88
CA PRO A 93 1.93 18.67 -3.66
C PRO A 93 1.22 19.64 -4.59
N LEU A 94 0.80 20.80 -4.09
CA LEU A 94 0.10 21.81 -4.90
C LEU A 94 0.94 22.31 -6.07
N SER A 95 2.26 22.37 -5.93
CA SER A 95 3.20 22.69 -7.00
C SER A 95 3.08 21.76 -8.21
N TYR A 96 2.74 20.48 -7.99
CA TYR A 96 2.52 19.51 -9.08
C TYR A 96 1.23 19.77 -9.86
N LEU A 97 0.34 20.59 -9.35
CA LEU A 97 -0.90 20.98 -10.03
C LEU A 97 -0.71 22.18 -10.96
N SER A 98 0.48 22.80 -10.97
CA SER A 98 0.80 23.87 -11.92
C SER A 98 0.66 23.40 -13.35
N GLY A 99 0.09 24.23 -14.22
CA GLY A 99 -0.16 23.89 -15.63
C GLY A 99 -1.33 22.95 -15.90
N MET A 100 -1.98 22.37 -14.87
CA MET A 100 -3.16 21.52 -15.09
C MET A 100 -4.44 22.34 -15.33
N PRO A 101 -5.42 21.81 -16.08
CA PRO A 101 -6.76 22.40 -16.17
C PRO A 101 -7.43 22.55 -14.80
N LEU A 102 -8.25 23.60 -14.63
CA LEU A 102 -8.89 23.91 -13.34
C LEU A 102 -9.71 22.73 -12.77
N SER A 103 -10.43 22.01 -13.64
CA SER A 103 -11.22 20.83 -13.27
C SER A 103 -10.36 19.70 -12.67
N LYS A 104 -9.15 19.49 -13.19
CA LYS A 104 -8.21 18.54 -12.60
C LYS A 104 -7.62 19.05 -11.28
N LYS A 105 -7.28 20.34 -11.20
CA LYS A 105 -6.77 20.95 -9.97
C LYS A 105 -7.77 20.80 -8.81
N THR A 106 -9.02 21.19 -9.03
CA THR A 106 -10.07 21.05 -8.00
C THR A 106 -10.26 19.62 -7.56
N LYS A 107 -10.26 18.65 -8.49
CA LYS A 107 -10.33 17.22 -8.17
C LYS A 107 -9.19 16.77 -7.25
N TYR A 108 -7.95 17.19 -7.51
CA TYR A 108 -6.81 16.83 -6.66
C TYR A 108 -6.86 17.51 -5.30
N ILE A 109 -7.28 18.78 -5.22
CA ILE A 109 -7.46 19.51 -3.95
C ILE A 109 -8.51 18.82 -3.08
N VAL A 110 -9.68 18.51 -3.64
CA VAL A 110 -10.74 17.78 -2.93
C VAL A 110 -10.25 16.39 -2.49
N LYS A 111 -9.55 15.67 -3.38
CA LYS A 111 -8.96 14.37 -3.04
C LYS A 111 -7.96 14.48 -1.88
N ASN A 112 -7.09 15.50 -1.88
CA ASN A 112 -6.13 15.73 -0.80
C ASN A 112 -6.85 16.01 0.53
N MET A 113 -7.88 16.85 0.50
CA MET A 113 -8.69 17.17 1.68
C MET A 113 -9.38 15.92 2.24
N LEU A 114 -10.07 15.15 1.38
CA LEU A 114 -10.71 13.89 1.77
C LEU A 114 -9.70 12.88 2.30
N ASN A 115 -8.51 12.81 1.68
CA ASN A 115 -7.43 11.95 2.13
C ASN A 115 -7.00 12.30 3.55
N HIS A 116 -6.76 13.59 3.80
CA HIS A 116 -6.36 14.08 5.12
C HIS A 116 -7.42 13.77 6.20
N LEU A 117 -8.70 14.01 5.89
CA LEU A 117 -9.80 13.68 6.78
C LEU A 117 -9.89 12.17 7.05
N GLN A 118 -9.74 11.34 6.03
CA GLN A 118 -9.76 9.88 6.17
C GLN A 118 -8.60 9.37 7.01
N ILE A 119 -7.38 9.88 6.80
CA ILE A 119 -6.22 9.50 7.60
C ILE A 119 -6.50 9.80 9.08
N ARG A 120 -7.01 10.98 9.39
CA ARG A 120 -7.17 11.43 10.78
C ARG A 120 -8.40 10.84 11.49
N TYR A 121 -9.51 10.68 10.78
CA TYR A 121 -10.82 10.40 11.42
C TYR A 121 -11.45 9.07 11.03
N SER A 122 -10.86 8.30 10.13
CA SER A 122 -11.42 6.99 9.78
C SER A 122 -11.36 6.06 10.99
N THR A 123 -12.52 5.73 11.55
CA THR A 123 -12.64 4.87 12.74
C THR A 123 -11.91 3.53 12.56
N ARG A 124 -11.98 2.93 11.36
CA ARG A 124 -11.30 1.66 11.07
C ARG A 124 -9.78 1.80 11.07
N VAL A 125 -9.28 2.89 10.47
CA VAL A 125 -7.84 3.19 10.43
C VAL A 125 -7.32 3.45 11.84
N CYS A 126 -8.00 4.32 12.60
CA CYS A 126 -7.64 4.60 13.99
C CYS A 126 -7.64 3.33 14.86
N LYS A 127 -8.68 2.48 14.75
CA LYS A 127 -8.73 1.23 15.49
C LYS A 127 -7.58 0.28 15.13
N ALA A 128 -7.25 0.15 13.85
CA ALA A 128 -6.13 -0.67 13.42
C ALA A 128 -4.78 -0.15 13.93
N ILE A 129 -4.59 1.18 13.91
CA ILE A 129 -3.39 1.83 14.44
C ILE A 129 -3.26 1.59 15.96
N HIS A 130 -4.33 1.85 16.71
CA HIS A 130 -4.30 1.69 18.19
C HIS A 130 -4.14 0.24 18.63
N ARG A 131 -4.56 -0.73 17.81
CA ARG A 131 -4.42 -2.15 18.11
C ARG A 131 -3.05 -2.70 17.72
N ALA A 132 -2.39 -2.08 16.73
CA ALA A 132 -1.14 -2.60 16.20
C ALA A 132 -0.01 -2.44 17.24
N ASP A 133 0.67 -3.53 17.53
CA ASP A 133 1.93 -3.53 18.30
C ASP A 133 3.04 -2.92 17.42
N ILE A 134 3.00 -3.20 16.11
CA ILE A 134 3.93 -2.64 15.14
C ILE A 134 3.14 -2.17 13.91
N VAL A 135 3.39 -0.93 13.48
CA VAL A 135 2.97 -0.41 12.18
C VAL A 135 4.20 -0.29 11.29
N ILE A 136 4.10 -0.79 10.06
CA ILE A 136 5.18 -0.68 9.06
C ILE A 136 4.75 0.33 8.00
N ALA A 137 5.56 1.36 7.77
CA ALA A 137 5.34 2.36 6.73
C ALA A 137 6.17 2.03 5.48
N ALA A 138 5.50 1.94 4.32
CA ALA A 138 6.13 1.62 3.04
C ALA A 138 6.94 2.78 2.45
N THR A 139 6.64 4.01 2.85
CA THR A 139 7.26 5.22 2.31
C THR A 139 7.56 6.21 3.43
N GLN A 140 8.54 7.08 3.20
CA GLN A 140 8.89 8.14 4.15
C GLN A 140 7.72 9.12 4.37
N GLY A 141 6.91 9.39 3.33
CA GLY A 141 5.73 10.27 3.46
C GLY A 141 4.66 9.65 4.35
N THR A 142 4.40 8.35 4.21
CA THR A 142 3.49 7.60 5.10
C THR A 142 4.04 7.56 6.53
N TYR A 143 5.33 7.30 6.72
CA TYR A 143 6.00 7.37 8.02
C TYR A 143 5.74 8.71 8.71
N ASN A 144 6.02 9.82 8.00
CA ASN A 144 5.82 11.16 8.52
C ASN A 144 4.34 11.46 8.85
N SER A 145 3.41 10.90 8.09
CA SER A 145 1.97 11.03 8.34
C SER A 145 1.55 10.31 9.63
N PHE A 146 2.06 9.12 9.89
CA PHE A 146 1.82 8.41 11.15
C PHE A 146 2.35 9.21 12.35
N VAL A 147 3.59 9.72 12.25
CA VAL A 147 4.19 10.53 13.33
C VAL A 147 3.38 11.80 13.60
N LYS A 148 3.01 12.54 12.54
CA LYS A 148 2.33 13.85 12.69
C LYS A 148 0.88 13.73 13.11
N LEU A 149 0.14 12.76 12.60
CA LEU A 149 -1.32 12.70 12.74
C LEU A 149 -1.80 11.71 13.81
N HIS A 150 -1.00 10.68 14.07
CA HIS A 150 -1.34 9.64 15.03
C HIS A 150 -0.36 9.53 16.19
N HIS A 151 0.73 10.31 16.17
CA HIS A 151 1.75 10.34 17.22
C HIS A 151 2.39 8.97 17.50
N ILE A 152 2.48 8.10 16.50
CA ILE A 152 3.16 6.83 16.56
C ILE A 152 4.43 6.85 15.70
N LYS A 153 5.40 6.02 16.07
CA LYS A 153 6.66 5.88 15.33
C LYS A 153 6.66 4.51 14.64
N PRO A 154 6.27 4.43 13.35
CA PRO A 154 6.25 3.16 12.62
C PRO A 154 7.66 2.68 12.30
N VAL A 155 7.79 1.40 11.94
CA VAL A 155 9.00 0.89 11.29
C VAL A 155 8.97 1.28 9.81
N TYR A 156 10.06 1.78 9.28
CA TYR A 156 10.17 2.05 7.84
C TYR A 156 10.67 0.81 7.11
N MET A 157 9.90 0.33 6.13
CA MET A 157 10.27 -0.82 5.30
C MET A 157 9.60 -0.71 3.94
N ASN A 158 10.37 -0.76 2.86
CA ASN A 158 9.82 -0.78 1.51
C ASN A 158 8.97 -2.05 1.28
N GLU A 159 7.91 -1.91 0.49
CA GLU A 159 7.04 -3.04 0.13
C GLU A 159 7.66 -4.01 -0.86
N ALA A 160 8.63 -3.54 -1.65
CA ALA A 160 9.32 -4.31 -2.66
C ALA A 160 10.77 -4.51 -2.28
N GLY A 161 11.21 -5.76 -2.35
CA GLY A 161 12.62 -6.13 -2.32
C GLY A 161 13.14 -6.37 -3.73
N CYS A 162 14.45 -6.45 -3.86
CA CYS A 162 15.10 -6.93 -5.08
C CYS A 162 16.21 -7.92 -4.72
N THR A 163 16.45 -8.86 -5.60
CA THR A 163 17.65 -9.69 -5.54
C THR A 163 18.76 -8.92 -6.24
N ILE A 164 19.84 -8.66 -5.53
CA ILE A 164 21.01 -8.03 -6.14
C ILE A 164 21.64 -9.09 -7.04
N SER A 165 21.70 -8.82 -8.35
CA SER A 165 22.52 -9.62 -9.27
C SER A 165 23.97 -9.26 -9.06
N GLU A 166 24.82 -10.27 -8.84
CA GLU A 166 26.28 -10.06 -8.76
C GLU A 166 26.90 -9.63 -10.09
N GLN A 167 26.14 -9.71 -11.19
CA GLN A 167 26.58 -9.22 -12.49
C GLN A 167 26.42 -7.70 -12.57
N HIS A 168 27.34 -6.98 -11.95
CA HIS A 168 27.53 -5.57 -12.25
C HIS A 168 28.23 -5.44 -13.61
N THR A 169 27.48 -5.19 -14.66
CA THR A 169 28.04 -4.67 -15.90
C THR A 169 28.64 -3.30 -15.57
N ALA A 170 29.96 -3.19 -15.65
CA ALA A 170 30.64 -1.91 -15.49
C ALA A 170 30.04 -0.91 -16.50
N HIS A 171 29.31 0.09 -16.00
CA HIS A 171 28.83 1.16 -16.86
C HIS A 171 30.01 2.01 -17.31
N ASN A 172 30.26 2.06 -18.61
CA ASN A 172 31.24 2.98 -19.17
C ASN A 172 30.60 4.38 -19.24
N PHE A 173 30.98 5.23 -18.28
CA PHE A 173 30.50 6.62 -18.20
C PHE A 173 31.23 7.58 -19.17
N ASN A 174 32.21 7.10 -19.94
CA ASN A 174 32.93 7.89 -20.95
C ASN A 174 32.19 7.90 -22.29
N LYS A 175 30.90 8.19 -22.27
CA LYS A 175 30.11 8.42 -23.49
C LYS A 175 29.83 9.90 -23.65
N ASP A 176 29.94 10.41 -24.88
CA ASP A 176 29.53 11.77 -25.23
C ASP A 176 28.00 11.94 -25.17
N GLN A 177 27.27 10.86 -24.99
CA GLN A 177 25.82 10.81 -24.94
C GLN A 177 25.32 10.20 -23.65
N LEU A 178 24.37 10.90 -22.99
CA LEU A 178 23.66 10.41 -21.83
C LEU A 178 22.38 9.66 -22.25
N ASP A 179 22.34 8.36 -22.01
CA ASP A 179 21.16 7.54 -22.26
C ASP A 179 20.29 7.52 -20.98
N ILE A 180 19.04 7.97 -21.09
CA ILE A 180 18.11 8.04 -19.96
C ILE A 180 16.92 7.13 -20.21
N LEU A 181 16.74 6.15 -19.31
CA LEU A 181 15.57 5.27 -19.31
C LEU A 181 14.53 5.76 -18.30
N TRP A 182 13.32 6.06 -18.76
CA TRP A 182 12.16 6.31 -17.90
C TRP A 182 11.19 5.13 -17.96
N VAL A 183 10.81 4.58 -16.79
CA VAL A 183 9.88 3.46 -16.68
C VAL A 183 8.68 3.87 -15.85
N GLY A 184 7.47 3.75 -16.39
CA GLY A 184 6.25 4.07 -15.65
C GLY A 184 5.00 4.12 -16.54
N ARG A 185 3.83 4.23 -15.89
CA ARG A 185 2.58 4.49 -16.61
C ARG A 185 2.45 5.99 -16.91
N PHE A 186 1.87 6.32 -18.06
CA PHE A 186 1.55 7.71 -18.43
C PHE A 186 0.42 8.28 -17.56
N LEU A 187 0.77 8.73 -16.36
CA LEU A 187 -0.15 9.33 -15.40
C LEU A 187 0.31 10.73 -15.03
N ASP A 188 -0.63 11.64 -14.79
CA ASP A 188 -0.36 13.02 -14.36
C ASP A 188 0.55 13.09 -13.11
N THR A 189 0.52 12.07 -12.26
CA THR A 189 1.34 11.98 -11.04
C THR A 189 2.77 11.49 -11.29
N LYS A 190 3.06 10.91 -12.45
CA LYS A 190 4.41 10.41 -12.81
C LYS A 190 5.27 11.46 -13.51
N LYS A 191 4.67 12.59 -13.90
CA LYS A 191 5.37 13.81 -14.36
C LYS A 191 6.47 13.60 -15.40
N LEU A 192 6.22 12.74 -16.40
CA LEU A 192 7.16 12.53 -17.51
C LEU A 192 7.48 13.85 -18.25
N ASP A 193 6.50 14.75 -18.35
CA ASP A 193 6.67 16.08 -18.94
C ASP A 193 7.75 16.90 -18.24
N ILE A 194 7.85 16.82 -16.92
CA ILE A 194 8.91 17.51 -16.17
C ILE A 194 10.27 16.86 -16.46
N ALA A 195 10.35 15.52 -16.48
CA ALA A 195 11.60 14.83 -16.79
C ALA A 195 12.12 15.23 -18.17
N ILE A 196 11.26 15.21 -19.22
CA ILE A 196 11.63 15.60 -20.59
C ILE A 196 12.10 17.06 -20.63
N ARG A 197 11.38 18.00 -20.02
CA ARG A 197 11.76 19.42 -20.00
C ARG A 197 13.05 19.69 -19.24
N THR A 198 13.38 18.87 -18.25
CA THR A 198 14.63 19.00 -17.49
C THR A 198 15.83 18.56 -18.32
N ILE A 199 15.66 17.51 -19.14
CA ILE A 199 16.72 16.98 -20.00
C ILE A 199 16.93 17.88 -21.24
N ALA A 200 15.87 18.53 -21.74
CA ALA A 200 15.93 19.41 -22.92
C ALA A 200 16.54 20.80 -22.64
N LYS A 201 16.97 21.08 -21.41
CA LYS A 201 17.70 22.31 -21.02
C LYS A 201 19.18 22.07 -21.01
#